data_f373f9ee365632247b923e2357c94871
#
_entry.id   f373f9ee365632247b923e2357c94871
#
_cell.length_a   1.000
_cell.length_b   1.000
_cell.length_c   1.000
_cell.angle_alpha   90.00
_cell.angle_beta   90.00
_cell.angle_gamma   90.00
#
_symmetry.space_group_name_H-M   'P 1'
#
loop_
_entity.id
_entity.type
_entity.pdbx_description
1 polymer ?
#
loop_
_entity_poly.entity_id
_entity_poly.type
_entity_poly.pdbx_seq_one_letter_code
_entity_poly.pdbx_strand_id
1 'polypeptide(L)'
;YRNFDDKVPTILAGPSGLYNAYAEDVRLWGVSVSKQLAGIAFGAEMVRRDNGALATKSGATQIARGSTWHGLLNALAYVGKTPVFDSATLLAELSYSRLASADKGTKEFFNHEKLVGSCLGNQMDGCATNSAYGVSATFTPTWFQALPSVDITMPIHYDIGLKGNSPVPFGGNENSGSWSIGVGADYQAKYKFDLAYTNYFGNYIRDPITNVVTAANGNGYNNDRGWLSFTFKTTF
;
A
#
# COMPACT_ATOMS: atom_id res chain seq x y z
N TYR A 1 19.81 -9.97 7.79
CA TYR A 1 19.58 -9.29 9.09
C TYR A 1 19.93 -7.81 9.00
N ARG A 2 19.07 -6.99 9.57
CA ARG A 2 19.29 -5.54 9.67
C ARG A 2 18.73 -5.00 10.99
N ASN A 3 19.45 -4.08 11.62
CA ASN A 3 18.98 -3.24 12.72
C ASN A 3 18.89 -1.80 12.22
N PHE A 4 17.79 -1.12 12.49
CA PHE A 4 17.54 0.25 12.00
C PHE A 4 16.44 0.93 12.81
N ASP A 5 16.38 2.25 12.73
CA ASP A 5 15.25 3.04 13.19
C ASP A 5 14.23 3.16 12.06
N ASP A 6 12.95 3.03 12.40
CA ASP A 6 11.89 3.11 11.40
C ASP A 6 11.83 4.53 10.81
N LYS A 7 11.57 4.60 9.50
CA LYS A 7 11.41 5.89 8.81
C LYS A 7 9.95 6.31 8.68
N VAL A 8 9.03 5.41 9.06
CA VAL A 8 7.59 5.66 9.02
C VAL A 8 7.18 6.26 10.36
N PRO A 9 6.70 7.51 10.39
CA PRO A 9 6.30 8.15 11.63
C PRO A 9 4.99 7.60 12.16
N THR A 10 4.88 7.58 13.49
CA THR A 10 3.61 7.45 14.21
C THR A 10 3.27 8.81 14.81
N ILE A 11 2.05 9.28 14.60
CA ILE A 11 1.60 10.56 15.17
C ILE A 11 1.15 10.30 16.60
N LEU A 12 1.81 10.96 17.56
CA LEU A 12 1.52 10.86 18.99
C LEU A 12 1.02 12.17 19.55
N ALA A 13 0.24 12.09 20.64
CA ALA A 13 -0.20 13.23 21.43
C ALA A 13 0.86 13.56 22.50
N GLY A 14 1.21 14.85 22.62
CA GLY A 14 2.11 15.37 23.62
C GLY A 14 1.53 16.61 24.30
N PRO A 15 2.24 17.15 25.31
CA PRO A 15 1.76 18.33 26.06
C PRO A 15 1.55 19.57 25.19
N SER A 16 2.33 19.69 24.10
CA SER A 16 2.30 20.84 23.18
C SER A 16 1.52 20.55 21.87
N GLY A 17 0.83 19.42 21.78
CA GLY A 17 0.09 19.03 20.58
C GLY A 17 0.58 17.71 19.99
N LEU A 18 0.37 17.53 18.67
CA LEU A 18 0.75 16.31 17.95
C LEU A 18 2.21 16.39 17.47
N TYR A 19 2.92 15.28 17.55
CA TYR A 19 4.28 15.16 17.04
C TYR A 19 4.53 13.81 16.36
N ASN A 20 5.52 13.76 15.47
CA ASN A 20 5.97 12.53 14.82
C ASN A 20 6.98 11.81 15.71
N ALA A 21 6.75 10.52 15.95
CA ALA A 21 7.66 9.63 16.64
C ALA A 21 8.01 8.44 15.75
N TYR A 22 9.19 7.89 15.94
CA TYR A 22 9.72 6.78 15.14
C TYR A 22 10.05 5.61 16.06
N ALA A 23 9.84 4.38 15.58
CA ALA A 23 10.28 3.20 16.29
C ALA A 23 11.79 3.02 16.10
N GLU A 24 12.54 3.01 17.20
CA GLU A 24 13.97 2.80 17.24
C GLU A 24 14.31 1.31 17.45
N ASP A 25 15.54 0.89 17.11
CA ASP A 25 16.04 -0.47 17.32
C ASP A 25 15.18 -1.57 16.68
N VAL A 26 14.60 -1.31 15.52
CA VAL A 26 13.83 -2.32 14.78
C VAL A 26 14.77 -3.34 14.18
N ARG A 27 14.53 -4.63 14.45
CA ARG A 27 15.30 -5.74 13.89
C ARG A 27 14.51 -6.44 12.81
N LEU A 28 15.17 -6.71 11.69
CA LEU A 28 14.57 -7.35 10.53
C LEU A 28 15.34 -8.60 10.12
N TRP A 29 14.62 -9.69 9.93
CA TRP A 29 15.07 -10.93 9.33
C TRP A 29 14.25 -11.19 8.09
N GLY A 30 14.92 -11.47 6.97
CA GLY A 30 14.22 -11.71 5.71
C GLY A 30 14.89 -12.79 4.90
N VAL A 31 14.09 -13.49 4.13
CA VAL A 31 14.53 -14.42 3.09
C VAL A 31 13.69 -14.18 1.86
N SER A 32 14.35 -14.19 0.70
CA SER A 32 13.69 -14.06 -0.59
C SER A 32 14.18 -15.12 -1.56
N VAL A 33 13.32 -15.50 -2.47
CA VAL A 33 13.64 -16.39 -3.58
C VAL A 33 12.97 -15.88 -4.84
N SER A 34 13.66 -15.98 -5.98
CA SER A 34 13.08 -15.66 -7.28
C SER A 34 13.43 -16.75 -8.28
N LYS A 35 12.50 -17.01 -9.20
CA LYS A 35 12.67 -18.00 -10.26
C LYS A 35 11.86 -17.62 -11.48
N GLN A 36 12.45 -17.82 -12.66
CA GLN A 36 11.70 -17.74 -13.91
C GLN A 36 11.17 -19.13 -14.28
N LEU A 37 9.89 -19.22 -14.60
CA LEU A 37 9.22 -20.45 -15.02
C LEU A 37 8.24 -20.12 -16.14
N ALA A 38 8.34 -20.83 -17.26
CA ALA A 38 7.48 -20.67 -18.43
C ALA A 38 7.35 -19.20 -18.91
N GLY A 39 8.44 -18.43 -18.87
CA GLY A 39 8.45 -17.02 -19.30
C GLY A 39 7.92 -16.03 -18.26
N ILE A 40 7.46 -16.50 -17.10
CA ILE A 40 7.00 -15.66 -15.99
C ILE A 40 8.08 -15.64 -14.90
N ALA A 41 8.43 -14.44 -14.42
CA ALA A 41 9.32 -14.27 -13.28
C ALA A 41 8.48 -14.25 -12.00
N PHE A 42 8.72 -15.20 -11.10
CA PHE A 42 8.10 -15.29 -9.79
C PHE A 42 9.09 -14.86 -8.70
N GLY A 43 8.59 -14.15 -7.70
CA GLY A 43 9.31 -13.83 -6.50
C GLY A 43 8.48 -14.15 -5.25
N ALA A 44 9.16 -14.58 -4.20
CA ALA A 44 8.57 -14.78 -2.89
C ALA A 44 9.50 -14.21 -1.82
N GLU A 45 8.92 -13.53 -0.84
CA GLU A 45 9.65 -12.96 0.28
C GLU A 45 8.90 -13.24 1.58
N MET A 46 9.66 -13.55 2.64
CA MET A 46 9.16 -13.64 4.00
C MET A 46 10.05 -12.81 4.90
N VAL A 47 9.44 -11.91 5.67
CA VAL A 47 10.14 -10.99 6.57
C VAL A 47 9.55 -11.09 7.96
N ARG A 48 10.42 -11.16 8.98
CA ARG A 48 10.07 -10.92 10.37
C ARG A 48 10.65 -9.57 10.80
N ARG A 49 9.80 -8.75 11.41
CA ARG A 49 10.21 -7.50 12.08
C ARG A 49 9.97 -7.66 13.56
N ASP A 50 11.00 -7.43 14.37
CA ASP A 50 10.92 -7.39 15.83
C ASP A 50 11.07 -5.94 16.29
N ASN A 51 10.37 -5.58 17.37
CA ASN A 51 10.38 -4.25 17.96
C ASN A 51 9.93 -3.13 16.99
N GLY A 52 9.11 -3.47 15.98
CA GLY A 52 8.57 -2.53 15.00
C GLY A 52 7.36 -1.76 15.53
N ALA A 53 7.04 -0.65 14.86
CA ALA A 53 5.79 0.07 15.11
C ALA A 53 4.58 -0.77 14.69
N LEU A 54 3.56 -0.80 15.56
CA LEU A 54 2.24 -1.34 15.27
C LEU A 54 1.26 -0.19 15.00
N ALA A 55 0.12 -0.50 14.39
CA ALA A 55 -0.97 0.44 14.21
C ALA A 55 -1.39 1.02 15.58
N THR A 56 -1.07 2.28 15.82
CA THR A 56 -1.23 2.93 17.12
C THR A 56 -2.54 3.72 17.16
N LYS A 57 -3.30 3.60 18.24
CA LYS A 57 -4.56 4.32 18.41
C LYS A 57 -4.35 5.84 18.38
N SER A 58 -5.34 6.57 17.87
CA SER A 58 -5.33 8.03 17.89
C SER A 58 -5.26 8.58 19.32
N GLY A 59 -4.48 9.64 19.52
CA GLY A 59 -4.29 10.25 20.83
C GLY A 59 -3.37 9.46 21.78
N ALA A 60 -2.70 8.41 21.30
CA ALA A 60 -1.70 7.69 22.08
C ALA A 60 -0.49 8.59 22.39
N THR A 61 0.11 8.38 23.55
CA THR A 61 1.34 9.07 24.01
C THR A 61 2.60 8.26 23.75
N GLN A 62 2.46 7.00 23.30
CA GLN A 62 3.55 6.08 22.99
C GLN A 62 3.22 5.28 21.73
N ILE A 63 4.24 4.88 21.01
CA ILE A 63 4.11 3.96 19.86
C ILE A 63 3.79 2.57 20.39
N ALA A 64 2.72 1.96 19.89
CA ALA A 64 2.50 0.53 20.09
C ALA A 64 3.60 -0.25 19.35
N ARG A 65 4.29 -1.13 20.05
CA ARG A 65 5.42 -1.90 19.51
C ARG A 65 5.19 -3.39 19.60
N GLY A 66 5.85 -4.11 18.72
CA GLY A 66 5.74 -5.56 18.72
C GLY A 66 6.48 -6.23 17.57
N SER A 67 6.18 -7.50 17.37
CA SER A 67 6.75 -8.31 16.31
C SER A 67 5.70 -8.66 15.27
N THR A 68 6.10 -8.66 14.00
CA THR A 68 5.22 -8.97 12.87
C THR A 68 5.91 -9.88 11.86
N TRP A 69 5.10 -10.64 11.13
CA TRP A 69 5.49 -11.37 9.94
C TRP A 69 4.89 -10.72 8.71
N HIS A 70 5.67 -10.64 7.64
CA HIS A 70 5.23 -10.16 6.34
C HIS A 70 5.62 -11.18 5.28
N GLY A 71 4.70 -11.46 4.38
CA GLY A 71 4.90 -12.31 3.21
C GLY A 71 4.54 -11.56 1.94
N LEU A 72 5.29 -11.79 0.87
CA LEU A 72 5.05 -11.24 -0.44
C LEU A 72 5.22 -12.35 -1.48
N LEU A 73 4.27 -12.45 -2.39
CA LEU A 73 4.39 -13.23 -3.62
C LEU A 73 4.17 -12.30 -4.79
N ASN A 74 5.05 -12.31 -5.76
CA ASN A 74 4.86 -11.52 -6.98
C ASN A 74 5.10 -12.35 -8.24
N ALA A 75 4.51 -11.90 -9.34
CA ALA A 75 4.69 -12.48 -10.66
C ALA A 75 4.76 -11.35 -11.69
N LEU A 76 5.78 -11.40 -12.55
CA LEU A 76 5.94 -10.52 -13.71
C LEU A 76 5.87 -11.36 -14.97
N ALA A 77 4.89 -11.08 -15.82
CA ALA A 77 4.68 -11.72 -17.10
C ALA A 77 4.77 -10.70 -18.26
N TYR A 78 5.38 -11.14 -19.35
CA TYR A 78 5.33 -10.41 -20.61
C TYR A 78 4.32 -11.09 -21.55
N VAL A 79 3.39 -10.31 -22.06
CA VAL A 79 2.38 -10.76 -23.03
C VAL A 79 2.79 -10.26 -24.41
N GLY A 80 2.94 -11.18 -25.35
CA GLY A 80 3.27 -10.86 -26.73
C GLY A 80 2.13 -10.19 -27.49
N LYS A 81 2.35 -9.95 -28.78
CA LYS A 81 1.39 -9.30 -29.67
C LYS A 81 0.03 -9.99 -29.69
N THR A 82 -1.02 -9.19 -29.61
CA THR A 82 -2.42 -9.60 -29.72
C THR A 82 -3.12 -8.71 -30.77
N PRO A 83 -4.39 -8.97 -31.11
CA PRO A 83 -5.16 -8.04 -31.96
C PRO A 83 -5.39 -6.66 -31.32
N VAL A 84 -5.20 -6.51 -30.00
CA VAL A 84 -5.50 -5.27 -29.26
C VAL A 84 -4.24 -4.44 -28.97
N PHE A 85 -3.10 -5.06 -28.72
CA PHE A 85 -1.82 -4.38 -28.41
C PHE A 85 -0.63 -5.17 -28.96
N ASP A 86 0.51 -4.50 -29.14
CA ASP A 86 1.74 -5.13 -29.66
C ASP A 86 2.50 -5.89 -28.58
N SER A 87 2.49 -5.42 -27.35
CA SER A 87 3.01 -6.13 -26.18
C SER A 87 2.33 -5.63 -24.92
N ALA A 88 2.45 -6.40 -23.82
CA ALA A 88 2.05 -5.90 -22.51
C ALA A 88 2.93 -6.48 -21.41
N THR A 89 3.03 -5.78 -20.29
CA THR A 89 3.54 -6.31 -19.02
C THR A 89 2.41 -6.46 -18.03
N LEU A 90 2.41 -7.57 -17.29
CA LEU A 90 1.52 -7.80 -16.15
C LEU A 90 2.39 -8.05 -14.92
N LEU A 91 2.29 -7.18 -13.95
CA LEU A 91 2.84 -7.37 -12.61
C LEU A 91 1.68 -7.61 -11.65
N ALA A 92 1.73 -8.70 -10.91
CA ALA A 92 0.76 -9.02 -9.86
C ALA A 92 1.48 -9.32 -8.55
N GLU A 93 0.88 -8.93 -7.44
CA GLU A 93 1.46 -9.08 -6.11
C GLU A 93 0.39 -9.48 -5.10
N LEU A 94 0.69 -10.47 -4.27
CA LEU A 94 -0.09 -10.88 -3.11
C LEU A 94 0.72 -10.56 -1.85
N SER A 95 0.17 -9.74 -0.97
CA SER A 95 0.77 -9.34 0.29
C SER A 95 0.07 -9.97 1.48
N TYR A 96 0.84 -10.28 2.50
CA TYR A 96 0.37 -10.80 3.78
C TYR A 96 1.09 -10.12 4.92
N SER A 97 0.38 -9.75 5.96
CA SER A 97 0.94 -9.29 7.23
C SER A 97 0.24 -9.95 8.42
N ARG A 98 1.00 -10.27 9.47
CA ARG A 98 0.48 -10.90 10.68
C ARG A 98 1.20 -10.38 11.91
N LEU A 99 0.42 -10.04 12.93
CA LEU A 99 0.91 -9.79 14.27
C LEU A 99 1.43 -11.08 14.90
N ALA A 100 2.68 -11.10 15.35
CA ALA A 100 3.26 -12.18 16.13
C ALA A 100 3.11 -11.90 17.64
N SER A 101 3.43 -10.67 18.06
CA SER A 101 3.26 -10.24 19.45
C SER A 101 3.15 -8.71 19.53
N ALA A 102 2.42 -8.21 20.52
CA ALA A 102 2.47 -6.83 20.96
C ALA A 102 3.20 -6.76 22.30
N ASP A 103 4.09 -5.79 22.46
CA ASP A 103 4.90 -5.66 23.67
C ASP A 103 4.03 -5.26 24.86
N LYS A 104 4.30 -5.85 26.03
CA LYS A 104 3.46 -5.68 27.23
C LYS A 104 3.28 -4.21 27.63
N GLY A 105 4.36 -3.43 27.58
CA GLY A 105 4.38 -2.03 27.96
C GLY A 105 3.63 -1.08 27.01
N THR A 106 3.40 -1.48 25.79
CA THR A 106 2.76 -0.65 24.75
C THR A 106 1.52 -1.30 24.12
N LYS A 107 1.13 -2.47 24.60
CA LYS A 107 -0.04 -3.19 24.10
C LYS A 107 -1.33 -2.39 24.12
N GLU A 108 -1.52 -1.56 25.15
CA GLU A 108 -2.69 -0.70 25.33
C GLU A 108 -2.81 0.38 24.25
N PHE A 109 -1.72 0.73 23.58
CA PHE A 109 -1.71 1.73 22.51
C PHE A 109 -1.95 1.13 21.12
N PHE A 110 -1.95 -0.21 21.01
CA PHE A 110 -2.21 -0.89 19.75
C PHE A 110 -3.67 -0.72 19.34
N ASN A 111 -3.90 -0.20 18.13
CA ASN A 111 -5.23 -0.01 17.55
C ASN A 111 -5.79 -1.34 17.02
N HIS A 112 -6.24 -2.19 17.94
CA HIS A 112 -6.77 -3.52 17.64
C HIS A 112 -8.24 -3.60 18.07
N GLU A 113 -9.07 -4.36 17.34
CA GLU A 113 -10.52 -4.51 17.57
C GLU A 113 -10.92 -4.91 19.00
N LYS A 114 -10.04 -5.61 19.71
CA LYS A 114 -10.27 -6.08 21.10
C LYS A 114 -9.63 -5.18 22.16
N LEU A 115 -8.93 -4.14 21.75
CA LEU A 115 -8.25 -3.21 22.65
C LEU A 115 -8.96 -1.87 22.61
N VAL A 116 -9.42 -1.42 23.76
CA VAL A 116 -10.16 -0.16 23.91
C VAL A 116 -9.30 1.03 23.48
N GLY A 117 -9.90 1.98 22.77
CA GLY A 117 -9.23 3.20 22.32
C GLY A 117 -10.10 3.95 21.33
N SER A 118 -9.49 4.58 20.36
CA SER A 118 -10.17 5.24 19.24
C SER A 118 -10.83 4.27 18.26
N CYS A 119 -10.55 2.99 18.39
CA CYS A 119 -11.16 1.92 17.61
C CYS A 119 -12.46 1.47 18.26
N LEU A 120 -13.56 1.51 17.52
CA LEU A 120 -14.89 1.10 18.01
C LEU A 120 -15.13 -0.42 17.99
N GLY A 121 -14.08 -1.22 17.77
CA GLY A 121 -14.15 -2.67 17.70
C GLY A 121 -14.54 -3.22 16.33
N ASN A 122 -14.66 -2.36 15.33
CA ASN A 122 -15.01 -2.72 13.96
C ASN A 122 -13.84 -2.46 13.03
N GLN A 123 -13.42 -3.48 12.27
CA GLN A 123 -12.35 -3.33 11.27
C GLN A 123 -12.71 -2.30 10.18
N MET A 124 -14.00 -2.09 9.88
CA MET A 124 -14.46 -1.09 8.92
C MET A 124 -14.27 0.35 9.41
N ASP A 125 -14.01 0.54 10.70
CA ASP A 125 -13.63 1.83 11.30
C ASP A 125 -12.10 2.04 11.31
N GLY A 126 -11.35 1.17 10.64
CA GLY A 126 -9.90 1.23 10.57
C GLY A 126 -9.17 0.48 11.68
N CYS A 127 -9.87 -0.30 12.50
CA CYS A 127 -9.25 -1.11 13.54
C CYS A 127 -8.32 -2.17 12.94
N ALA A 128 -7.09 -2.25 13.42
CA ALA A 128 -6.16 -3.29 13.02
C ALA A 128 -6.66 -4.68 13.43
N THR A 129 -6.38 -5.68 12.60
CA THR A 129 -6.62 -7.10 12.90
C THR A 129 -5.31 -7.85 13.09
N ASN A 130 -5.38 -9.11 13.53
CA ASN A 130 -4.17 -9.93 13.74
C ASN A 130 -3.46 -10.28 12.43
N SER A 131 -4.18 -10.27 11.32
CA SER A 131 -3.60 -10.54 9.98
C SER A 131 -4.36 -9.77 8.91
N ALA A 132 -3.67 -9.43 7.85
CA ALA A 132 -4.24 -8.79 6.67
C ALA A 132 -3.64 -9.39 5.40
N TYR A 133 -4.46 -9.42 4.34
CA TYR A 133 -4.10 -9.86 3.00
C TYR A 133 -4.48 -8.77 2.01
N GLY A 134 -3.64 -8.56 1.03
CA GLY A 134 -3.90 -7.62 -0.05
C GLY A 134 -3.40 -8.15 -1.37
N VAL A 135 -3.96 -7.63 -2.45
CA VAL A 135 -3.52 -7.90 -3.81
C VAL A 135 -3.34 -6.58 -4.54
N SER A 136 -2.30 -6.52 -5.38
CA SER A 136 -2.15 -5.45 -6.34
C SER A 136 -1.82 -6.02 -7.72
N ALA A 137 -2.21 -5.31 -8.77
CA ALA A 137 -1.88 -5.65 -10.13
C ALA A 137 -1.66 -4.40 -10.97
N THR A 138 -0.67 -4.47 -11.86
CA THR A 138 -0.44 -3.44 -12.87
C THR A 138 -0.35 -4.11 -14.22
N PHE A 139 -1.23 -3.71 -15.14
CA PHE A 139 -1.24 -4.15 -16.53
C PHE A 139 -0.90 -2.97 -17.43
N THR A 140 0.13 -3.12 -18.25
CA THR A 140 0.62 -2.04 -19.13
C THR A 140 0.71 -2.54 -20.58
N PRO A 141 -0.37 -2.43 -21.37
CA PRO A 141 -0.30 -2.64 -22.81
C PRO A 141 0.49 -1.52 -23.49
N THR A 142 1.16 -1.90 -24.59
CA THR A 142 2.02 -1.03 -25.39
C THR A 142 1.69 -1.21 -26.87
N TRP A 143 1.60 -0.08 -27.56
CA TRP A 143 1.46 0.01 -29.02
C TRP A 143 2.70 0.68 -29.58
N PHE A 144 3.51 -0.07 -30.31
CA PHE A 144 4.71 0.45 -30.92
C PHE A 144 4.36 1.23 -32.17
N GLN A 145 4.95 2.41 -32.33
CA GLN A 145 4.73 3.29 -33.49
C GLN A 145 3.24 3.50 -33.81
N ALA A 146 2.42 3.67 -32.76
CA ALA A 146 1.01 4.01 -32.92
C ALA A 146 0.78 5.27 -33.77
N LEU A 147 1.75 6.18 -33.74
CA LEU A 147 1.97 7.27 -34.66
C LEU A 147 3.45 7.27 -35.10
N PRO A 148 3.83 7.94 -36.22
CA PRO A 148 5.22 7.98 -36.63
C PRO A 148 6.15 8.43 -35.49
N SER A 149 7.10 7.55 -35.12
CA SER A 149 8.07 7.75 -34.01
C SER A 149 7.45 7.92 -32.62
N VAL A 150 6.20 7.48 -32.39
CA VAL A 150 5.52 7.56 -31.10
C VAL A 150 5.09 6.16 -30.64
N ASP A 151 5.59 5.72 -29.51
CA ASP A 151 5.08 4.56 -28.81
C ASP A 151 4.05 5.01 -27.75
N ILE A 152 2.94 4.28 -27.63
CA ILE A 152 1.90 4.54 -26.67
C ILE A 152 1.87 3.41 -25.61
N THR A 153 1.72 3.79 -24.35
CA THR A 153 1.49 2.87 -23.24
C THR A 153 0.22 3.24 -22.48
N MET A 154 -0.45 2.26 -21.89
CA MET A 154 -1.64 2.51 -21.06
C MET A 154 -1.54 1.75 -19.74
N PRO A 155 -0.78 2.24 -18.76
CA PRO A 155 -0.70 1.61 -17.44
C PRO A 155 -2.06 1.66 -16.73
N ILE A 156 -2.51 0.49 -16.27
CA ILE A 156 -3.72 0.29 -15.46
C ILE A 156 -3.27 -0.38 -14.18
N HIS A 157 -3.52 0.27 -13.04
CA HIS A 157 -3.18 -0.25 -11.73
C HIS A 157 -4.43 -0.43 -10.88
N TYR A 158 -4.46 -1.48 -10.07
CA TYR A 158 -5.49 -1.73 -9.08
C TYR A 158 -4.87 -2.40 -7.85
N ASP A 159 -5.19 -1.90 -6.66
CA ASP A 159 -4.86 -2.54 -5.39
C ASP A 159 -6.06 -2.58 -4.45
N ILE A 160 -6.13 -3.63 -3.64
CA ILE A 160 -7.20 -3.82 -2.64
C ILE A 160 -6.73 -4.69 -1.48
N GLY A 161 -7.09 -4.30 -0.26
CA GLY A 161 -7.07 -5.19 0.90
C GLY A 161 -8.23 -6.19 0.81
N LEU A 162 -7.90 -7.48 0.77
CA LEU A 162 -8.88 -8.56 0.61
C LEU A 162 -9.53 -8.96 1.93
N LYS A 163 -8.75 -8.99 3.01
CA LYS A 163 -9.25 -9.41 4.33
C LYS A 163 -8.36 -8.85 5.44
N GLY A 164 -9.01 -8.31 6.46
CA GLY A 164 -8.35 -7.76 7.63
C GLY A 164 -7.67 -6.43 7.39
N ASN A 165 -7.32 -5.76 8.47
CA ASN A 165 -6.58 -4.51 8.47
C ASN A 165 -5.17 -4.74 9.02
N SER A 166 -4.18 -4.19 8.35
CA SER A 166 -2.77 -4.40 8.69
C SER A 166 -2.47 -4.06 10.16
N PRO A 167 -1.73 -4.93 10.88
CA PRO A 167 -1.28 -4.62 12.23
C PRO A 167 -0.18 -3.55 12.29
N VAL A 168 0.37 -3.14 11.15
CA VAL A 168 1.42 -2.10 11.05
C VAL A 168 0.89 -0.83 10.41
N PRO A 169 1.49 0.34 10.71
CA PRO A 169 1.11 1.60 10.09
C PRO A 169 1.20 1.54 8.56
N PHE A 170 0.28 2.20 7.87
CA PHE A 170 0.22 2.31 6.40
C PHE A 170 0.15 0.99 5.64
N GLY A 171 -0.23 -0.11 6.29
CA GLY A 171 -0.52 -1.37 5.60
C GLY A 171 -1.92 -1.38 4.98
N GLY A 172 -2.18 -2.40 4.14
CA GLY A 172 -3.47 -2.55 3.48
C GLY A 172 -4.62 -2.85 4.45
N ASN A 173 -5.79 -2.33 4.16
CA ASN A 173 -7.02 -2.53 4.93
C ASN A 173 -8.12 -3.17 4.07
N GLU A 174 -8.96 -3.99 4.69
CA GLU A 174 -10.04 -4.72 4.02
C GLU A 174 -11.00 -3.79 3.27
N ASN A 175 -11.32 -4.14 2.02
CA ASN A 175 -12.17 -3.36 1.11
C ASN A 175 -11.71 -1.91 0.89
N SER A 176 -10.41 -1.66 1.03
CA SER A 176 -9.80 -0.36 0.82
C SER A 176 -8.62 -0.50 -0.13
N GLY A 177 -8.50 0.44 -1.05
CA GLY A 177 -7.46 0.40 -2.07
C GLY A 177 -7.46 1.62 -2.97
N SER A 178 -6.80 1.49 -4.10
CA SER A 178 -6.74 2.50 -5.13
C SER A 178 -6.78 1.89 -6.52
N TRP A 179 -7.05 2.71 -7.51
CA TRP A 179 -6.89 2.36 -8.91
C TRP A 179 -6.39 3.56 -9.70
N SER A 180 -5.67 3.28 -10.76
CA SER A 180 -5.27 4.32 -11.70
C SER A 180 -5.31 3.81 -13.12
N ILE A 181 -5.56 4.73 -14.03
CA ILE A 181 -5.43 4.52 -15.47
C ILE A 181 -4.67 5.69 -16.06
N GLY A 182 -3.72 5.40 -16.94
CA GLY A 182 -2.92 6.42 -17.58
C GLY A 182 -2.73 6.17 -19.07
N VAL A 183 -2.23 7.19 -19.75
CA VAL A 183 -1.71 7.09 -21.12
C VAL A 183 -0.34 7.74 -21.14
N GLY A 184 0.65 6.98 -21.60
CA GLY A 184 2.01 7.45 -21.84
C GLY A 184 2.28 7.54 -23.34
N ALA A 185 3.00 8.58 -23.77
CA ALA A 185 3.50 8.73 -25.13
C ALA A 185 5.01 8.96 -25.09
N ASP A 186 5.77 8.12 -25.80
CA ASP A 186 7.21 8.23 -25.95
C ASP A 186 7.52 8.64 -27.40
N TYR A 187 7.95 9.89 -27.59
CA TYR A 187 8.30 10.40 -28.91
C TYR A 187 9.82 10.38 -29.10
N GLN A 188 10.27 9.64 -30.14
CA GLN A 188 11.66 9.47 -30.53
C GLN A 188 12.57 8.96 -29.39
N ALA A 189 12.05 8.21 -28.41
CA ALA A 189 12.76 7.78 -27.19
C ALA A 189 13.42 8.94 -26.40
N LYS A 190 13.06 10.19 -26.71
CA LYS A 190 13.62 11.42 -26.13
C LYS A 190 12.61 12.19 -25.29
N TYR A 191 11.37 12.28 -25.74
CA TYR A 191 10.31 13.05 -25.08
C TYR A 191 9.23 12.10 -24.56
N LYS A 192 8.99 12.10 -23.25
CA LYS A 192 7.96 11.28 -22.63
C LYS A 192 6.89 12.14 -21.99
N PHE A 193 5.66 11.82 -22.29
CA PHE A 193 4.46 12.48 -21.76
C PHE A 193 3.62 11.42 -21.09
N ASP A 194 3.27 11.62 -19.81
CA ASP A 194 2.41 10.72 -19.06
C ASP A 194 1.22 11.51 -18.50
N LEU A 195 0.02 11.04 -18.79
CA LEU A 195 -1.22 11.55 -18.18
C LEU A 195 -1.87 10.39 -17.44
N ALA A 196 -2.17 10.55 -16.15
CA ALA A 196 -2.78 9.50 -15.35
C ALA A 196 -3.83 10.07 -14.39
N TYR A 197 -4.94 9.35 -14.24
CA TYR A 197 -5.95 9.59 -13.22
C TYR A 197 -5.86 8.51 -12.16
N THR A 198 -5.82 8.91 -10.89
CA THR A 198 -5.81 8.02 -9.73
C THR A 198 -7.02 8.33 -8.86
N ASN A 199 -7.67 7.28 -8.36
CA ASN A 199 -8.75 7.41 -7.40
C ASN A 199 -8.61 6.35 -6.29
N TYR A 200 -9.28 6.60 -5.19
CA TYR A 200 -9.23 5.82 -3.97
C TYR A 200 -10.60 5.30 -3.60
N PHE A 201 -10.67 4.19 -2.91
CA PHE A 201 -11.90 3.66 -2.37
C PHE A 201 -11.68 3.01 -1.01
N GLY A 202 -12.72 2.96 -0.20
CA GLY A 202 -12.72 2.39 1.14
C GLY A 202 -14.02 2.73 1.86
N ASN A 203 -14.30 1.97 2.91
CA ASN A 203 -15.45 2.26 3.75
C ASN A 203 -15.20 3.48 4.63
N TYR A 204 -16.23 4.29 4.85
CA TYR A 204 -16.18 5.44 5.77
C TYR A 204 -17.54 5.67 6.39
N ILE A 205 -17.52 6.30 7.57
CA ILE A 205 -18.70 6.77 8.28
C ILE A 205 -18.69 8.28 8.22
N ARG A 206 -19.82 8.86 7.81
CA ARG A 206 -20.00 10.31 7.71
C ARG A 206 -21.10 10.74 8.68
N ASP A 207 -20.84 11.77 9.45
CA ASP A 207 -21.84 12.41 10.29
C ASP A 207 -22.95 12.99 9.39
N PRO A 208 -24.23 12.63 9.62
CA PRO A 208 -25.33 13.04 8.75
C PRO A 208 -25.69 14.54 8.86
N ILE A 209 -25.25 15.22 9.91
CA ILE A 209 -25.55 16.63 10.16
C ILE A 209 -24.43 17.51 9.61
N THR A 210 -23.19 17.20 9.98
CA THR A 210 -22.02 18.02 9.62
C THR A 210 -21.40 17.61 8.28
N ASN A 211 -21.78 16.45 7.74
CA ASN A 211 -21.22 15.85 6.53
C ASN A 211 -19.70 15.55 6.62
N VAL A 212 -19.15 15.53 7.83
CA VAL A 212 -17.73 15.24 8.09
C VAL A 212 -17.53 13.74 8.21
N VAL A 213 -16.44 13.21 7.64
CA VAL A 213 -16.03 11.80 7.82
C VAL A 213 -15.50 11.64 9.24
N THR A 214 -16.18 10.85 10.05
CA THR A 214 -15.84 10.61 11.47
C THR A 214 -14.99 9.36 11.68
N ALA A 215 -15.10 8.38 10.79
CA ALA A 215 -14.26 7.18 10.79
C ALA A 215 -14.12 6.67 9.36
N ALA A 216 -13.00 6.05 9.05
CA ALA A 216 -12.79 5.41 7.75
C ALA A 216 -11.78 4.27 7.83
N ASN A 217 -11.93 3.31 6.93
CA ASN A 217 -11.00 2.21 6.74
C ASN A 217 -10.00 2.54 5.63
N GLY A 218 -8.72 2.63 5.96
CA GLY A 218 -7.65 2.88 4.99
C GLY A 218 -7.91 4.10 4.11
N ASN A 219 -8.00 3.90 2.81
CA ASN A 219 -8.26 4.96 1.82
C ASN A 219 -9.68 5.54 1.84
N GLY A 220 -10.56 5.09 2.73
CA GLY A 220 -11.90 5.68 2.89
C GLY A 220 -11.88 7.18 3.17
N TYR A 221 -10.83 7.70 3.81
CA TYR A 221 -10.63 9.15 3.99
C TYR A 221 -10.33 9.90 2.68
N ASN A 222 -9.91 9.20 1.64
CA ASN A 222 -9.52 9.76 0.34
C ASN A 222 -10.54 9.46 -0.77
N ASN A 223 -11.71 8.94 -0.43
CA ASN A 223 -12.68 8.43 -1.41
C ASN A 223 -13.19 9.50 -2.41
N ASP A 224 -13.10 10.78 -2.03
CA ASP A 224 -13.46 11.96 -2.84
C ASP A 224 -12.24 12.75 -3.37
N ARG A 225 -11.03 12.18 -3.25
CA ARG A 225 -9.75 12.86 -3.56
C ARG A 225 -9.03 12.28 -4.77
N GLY A 226 -9.78 11.87 -5.78
CA GLY A 226 -9.19 11.51 -7.07
C GLY A 226 -8.44 12.69 -7.69
N TRP A 227 -7.34 12.41 -8.37
CA TRP A 227 -6.48 13.44 -8.94
C TRP A 227 -5.95 13.05 -10.31
N LEU A 228 -5.69 14.06 -11.13
CA LEU A 228 -5.09 13.94 -12.45
C LEU A 228 -3.65 14.42 -12.39
N SER A 229 -2.72 13.63 -12.92
CA SER A 229 -1.31 14.00 -13.05
C SER A 229 -0.89 14.09 -14.50
N PHE A 230 -0.04 15.07 -14.79
CA PHE A 230 0.69 15.17 -16.04
C PHE A 230 2.18 15.24 -15.76
N THR A 231 2.96 14.40 -16.45
CA THR A 231 4.41 14.39 -16.31
C THR A 231 5.05 14.51 -17.70
N PHE A 232 6.01 15.41 -17.82
CA PHE A 232 6.87 15.53 -18.99
C PHE A 232 8.31 15.23 -18.61
N LYS A 233 8.97 14.37 -19.39
CA LYS A 233 10.41 14.02 -19.22
C LYS A 233 11.11 14.16 -20.55
N THR A 234 12.36 14.65 -20.53
CA THR A 234 13.23 14.70 -21.70
C THR A 234 14.65 14.33 -21.30
N THR A 235 15.36 13.70 -22.24
CA THR A 235 16.81 13.41 -22.13
C THR A 235 17.56 14.33 -23.07
N PHE A 236 18.69 14.88 -22.61
CA PHE A 236 19.57 15.78 -23.34
C PHE A 236 20.83 15.04 -23.79
#